data_681ea2b3d524be869f69689369bca95c
#
_entry.id   681ea2b3d524be869f69689369bca95c
#
_cell.length_a   1.000
_cell.length_b   1.000
_cell.length_c   1.000
_cell.angle_alpha   90.00
_cell.angle_beta   90.00
_cell.angle_gamma   90.00
#
_symmetry.space_group_name_H-M   'P 1'
#
loop_
_entity.id
_entity.type
_entity.pdbx_description
1 polymer ?
#
loop_
_entity_poly.entity_id
_entity_poly.type
_entity_poly.pdbx_seq_one_letter_code
_entity_poly.pdbx_strand_id
1 'polypeptide(L)'
;MEKHDELARKHRHFSFFWCPYEQSRHCYCLPDTAATSTSGRTTDVCEVKVMDITDRPAWESAFEKVAYSSDVYPIEYLPNFHELEYAVPVRHSKEALRAVRKLMLEDFPEAIYPIEYRFTAGDGAWMSPFFEQDSATISVSGQPGTDYWDYLRAVDQILRSYGARPHWGKLHFLTGEDVSAIYPRADDFRKLRRQLDPQGIYLSEHLSPLFK
;
A
#
# COMPACT_ATOMS: atom_id res chain seq x y z
N MET A 1 -10.69 13.80 0.49
CA MET A 1 -11.33 12.82 1.40
C MET A 1 -12.87 12.82 1.32
N GLU A 2 -13.55 13.92 0.96
CA GLU A 2 -15.03 13.96 0.90
C GLU A 2 -15.63 12.99 -0.13
N LYS A 3 -15.04 12.84 -1.28
CA LYS A 3 -15.48 11.91 -2.34
C LYS A 3 -14.98 10.47 -2.21
N HIS A 4 -14.16 10.20 -1.21
CA HIS A 4 -13.50 8.90 -1.05
C HIS A 4 -14.50 7.74 -0.93
N ASP A 5 -15.46 7.84 0.00
CA ASP A 5 -16.43 6.75 0.25
C ASP A 5 -17.42 6.57 -0.91
N GLU A 6 -17.69 7.64 -1.63
CA GLU A 6 -18.52 7.60 -2.84
C GLU A 6 -17.81 6.83 -3.96
N LEU A 7 -16.56 7.19 -4.26
CA LEU A 7 -15.75 6.55 -5.30
C LEU A 7 -15.46 5.08 -4.97
N ALA A 8 -15.12 4.79 -3.71
CA ALA A 8 -14.86 3.42 -3.27
C ALA A 8 -16.08 2.50 -3.37
N ARG A 9 -17.31 3.04 -3.23
CA ARG A 9 -18.54 2.26 -3.41
C ARG A 9 -18.98 2.17 -4.85
N LYS A 10 -18.68 3.18 -5.67
CA LYS A 10 -19.14 3.29 -7.05
C LYS A 10 -18.32 2.42 -8.00
N HIS A 11 -17.03 2.31 -7.76
CA HIS A 11 -16.09 1.66 -8.68
C HIS A 11 -15.62 0.31 -8.15
N ARG A 12 -15.40 -0.64 -9.07
CA ARG A 12 -14.85 -1.97 -8.75
C ARG A 12 -13.47 -1.87 -8.10
N HIS A 13 -12.62 -0.99 -8.61
CA HIS A 13 -11.32 -0.68 -8.05
C HIS A 13 -11.18 0.83 -7.89
N PHE A 14 -10.74 1.23 -6.73
CA PHE A 14 -10.46 2.61 -6.40
C PHE A 14 -9.14 2.68 -5.66
N SER A 15 -8.26 3.53 -6.15
CA SER A 15 -6.99 3.87 -5.50
C SER A 15 -6.64 5.33 -5.74
N PHE A 16 -5.71 5.84 -4.97
CA PHE A 16 -5.10 7.13 -5.25
C PHE A 16 -3.66 7.17 -4.76
N PHE A 17 -2.88 8.02 -5.40
CA PHE A 17 -1.60 8.49 -4.90
C PHE A 17 -1.79 9.88 -4.31
N TRP A 18 -1.45 10.06 -3.04
CA TRP A 18 -1.34 11.39 -2.48
C TRP A 18 0.07 11.90 -2.71
N CYS A 19 0.20 13.00 -3.44
CA CYS A 19 1.45 13.65 -3.82
C CYS A 19 1.65 14.90 -2.97
N PRO A 20 2.58 14.89 -1.98
CA PRO A 20 2.85 16.03 -1.12
C PRO A 20 3.41 17.23 -1.89
N TYR A 21 4.31 16.97 -2.84
CA TYR A 21 5.05 17.98 -3.58
C TYR A 21 4.85 17.83 -5.09
N GLU A 22 5.21 18.86 -5.85
CA GLU A 22 5.11 18.85 -7.31
C GLU A 22 5.95 17.72 -7.92
N GLN A 23 7.20 17.55 -7.44
CA GLN A 23 8.10 16.49 -7.90
C GLN A 23 7.63 15.08 -7.53
N SER A 24 6.74 14.91 -6.56
CA SER A 24 6.27 13.59 -6.11
C SER A 24 5.65 12.78 -7.25
N ARG A 25 4.97 13.44 -8.18
CA ARG A 25 4.34 12.78 -9.33
C ARG A 25 5.34 12.11 -10.25
N HIS A 26 6.55 12.66 -10.35
CA HIS A 26 7.61 12.13 -11.20
C HIS A 26 8.30 10.91 -10.59
N CYS A 27 8.17 10.68 -9.27
CA CYS A 27 8.81 9.55 -8.58
C CYS A 27 8.34 8.19 -9.11
N TYR A 28 7.06 8.09 -9.51
CA TYR A 28 6.48 6.87 -10.08
C TYR A 28 6.10 7.02 -11.55
N CYS A 29 6.65 7.99 -12.25
CA CYS A 29 6.28 8.27 -13.65
C CYS A 29 4.76 8.42 -13.85
N LEU A 30 4.07 8.98 -12.86
CA LEU A 30 2.63 9.25 -12.98
C LEU A 30 2.38 10.21 -14.15
N PRO A 31 1.27 10.03 -14.89
CA PRO A 31 0.95 10.89 -16.02
C PRO A 31 0.93 12.36 -15.61
N ASP A 32 1.40 13.23 -16.49
CA ASP A 32 1.27 14.68 -16.26
C ASP A 32 -0.19 15.09 -16.45
N THR A 33 -0.91 15.10 -15.34
CA THR A 33 -2.32 15.52 -15.27
C THR A 33 -2.47 17.00 -14.87
N ALA A 34 -1.39 17.77 -14.90
CA ALA A 34 -1.45 19.21 -14.56
C ALA A 34 -2.52 19.94 -15.38
N ALA A 35 -2.76 19.50 -16.62
CA ALA A 35 -3.82 20.03 -17.48
C ALA A 35 -5.25 19.70 -17.00
N THR A 36 -5.42 18.73 -16.08
CA THR A 36 -6.73 18.26 -15.56
C THR A 36 -6.96 18.58 -14.09
N SER A 37 -6.01 19.22 -13.43
CA SER A 37 -6.22 19.71 -12.07
C SER A 37 -7.34 20.75 -12.06
N THR A 38 -8.50 20.35 -11.57
CA THR A 38 -9.64 21.26 -11.39
C THR A 38 -9.37 22.33 -10.33
N SER A 39 -8.31 22.16 -9.54
CA SER A 39 -7.94 23.07 -8.44
C SER A 39 -6.79 24.04 -8.79
N GLY A 40 -6.08 23.81 -9.89
CA GLY A 40 -4.84 24.55 -10.23
C GLY A 40 -3.69 24.33 -9.24
N ARG A 41 -3.80 23.37 -8.31
CA ARG A 41 -2.75 23.06 -7.31
C ARG A 41 -1.78 22.02 -7.87
N THR A 42 -0.50 22.21 -7.59
CA THR A 42 0.58 21.26 -7.95
C THR A 42 1.12 20.48 -6.74
N THR A 43 0.76 20.91 -5.51
CA THR A 43 1.17 20.30 -4.25
C THR A 43 -0.05 19.87 -3.43
N ASP A 44 0.12 18.89 -2.55
CA ASP A 44 -0.95 18.32 -1.70
C ASP A 44 -2.15 17.87 -2.54
N VAL A 45 -1.89 17.11 -3.59
CA VAL A 45 -2.89 16.64 -4.55
C VAL A 45 -3.02 15.11 -4.51
N CYS A 46 -4.19 14.61 -4.92
CA CYS A 46 -4.43 13.18 -5.10
C CYS A 46 -4.60 12.86 -6.58
N GLU A 47 -3.80 11.93 -7.08
CA GLU A 47 -3.99 11.28 -8.36
C GLU A 47 -4.92 10.09 -8.16
N VAL A 48 -6.16 10.20 -8.61
CA VAL A 48 -7.18 9.16 -8.41
C VAL A 48 -7.23 8.24 -9.61
N LYS A 49 -7.23 6.92 -9.32
CA LYS A 49 -7.41 5.86 -10.31
C LYS A 49 -8.64 5.05 -9.97
N VAL A 50 -9.53 4.87 -10.95
CA VAL A 50 -10.69 4.01 -10.85
C VAL A 50 -10.71 3.03 -12.03
N MET A 51 -11.17 1.80 -11.79
CA MET A 51 -11.31 0.81 -12.84
C MET A 51 -12.60 0.04 -12.67
N ASP A 52 -13.30 -0.19 -13.80
CA ASP A 52 -14.55 -0.91 -13.86
C ASP A 52 -14.54 -1.90 -15.03
N ILE A 53 -15.44 -2.86 -15.01
CA ILE A 53 -15.70 -3.73 -16.15
C ILE A 53 -16.64 -3.00 -17.11
N THR A 54 -16.38 -3.11 -18.41
CA THR A 54 -17.21 -2.50 -19.45
C THR A 54 -17.22 -3.37 -20.72
N ASP A 55 -18.31 -3.31 -21.49
CA ASP A 55 -18.44 -3.92 -22.81
C ASP A 55 -18.04 -2.97 -23.95
N ARG A 56 -17.52 -1.80 -23.62
CA ARG A 56 -17.06 -0.82 -24.62
C ARG A 56 -15.90 -1.39 -25.44
N PRO A 57 -15.79 -1.05 -26.74
CA PRO A 57 -14.63 -1.43 -27.53
C PRO A 57 -13.34 -0.81 -26.95
N ALA A 58 -12.22 -1.45 -27.29
CA ALA A 58 -10.88 -0.96 -26.90
C ALA A 58 -10.70 0.49 -27.34
N TRP A 59 -10.22 1.31 -26.42
CA TRP A 59 -10.02 2.75 -26.60
C TRP A 59 -8.99 3.29 -25.63
N GLU A 60 -8.27 4.34 -26.03
CA GLU A 60 -7.28 4.97 -25.19
C GLU A 60 -7.23 6.49 -25.40
N SER A 61 -7.08 7.22 -24.31
CA SER A 61 -6.81 8.65 -24.27
C SER A 61 -5.77 8.94 -23.16
N ALA A 62 -5.47 10.20 -22.93
CA ALA A 62 -4.58 10.61 -21.84
C ALA A 62 -5.11 10.21 -20.44
N PHE A 63 -6.42 9.95 -20.28
CA PHE A 63 -7.06 9.78 -18.96
C PHE A 63 -7.92 8.52 -18.83
N GLU A 64 -8.17 7.83 -19.92
CA GLU A 64 -9.00 6.64 -19.89
C GLU A 64 -8.46 5.61 -20.88
N LYS A 65 -8.41 4.36 -20.43
CA LYS A 65 -8.04 3.21 -21.25
C LYS A 65 -9.08 2.12 -21.11
N VAL A 66 -9.54 1.59 -22.22
CA VAL A 66 -10.40 0.40 -22.32
C VAL A 66 -9.60 -0.67 -23.02
N ALA A 67 -9.23 -1.72 -22.29
CA ALA A 67 -8.46 -2.84 -22.81
C ALA A 67 -8.67 -4.07 -21.93
N TYR A 68 -8.03 -5.18 -22.26
CA TYR A 68 -8.00 -6.35 -21.37
C TYR A 68 -7.33 -6.03 -20.04
N SER A 69 -7.73 -6.74 -18.99
CA SER A 69 -7.17 -6.53 -17.64
C SER A 69 -5.64 -6.70 -17.61
N SER A 70 -5.09 -7.60 -18.41
CA SER A 70 -3.63 -7.77 -18.60
C SER A 70 -2.91 -6.52 -19.07
N ASP A 71 -3.62 -5.59 -19.73
CA ASP A 71 -3.04 -4.39 -20.33
C ASP A 71 -3.38 -3.11 -19.55
N VAL A 72 -4.35 -3.22 -18.61
CA VAL A 72 -4.81 -2.10 -17.78
C VAL A 72 -4.18 -2.12 -16.39
N TYR A 73 -4.02 -3.31 -15.79
CA TYR A 73 -3.49 -3.45 -14.44
C TYR A 73 -1.97 -3.25 -14.30
N PRO A 74 -1.11 -3.75 -15.21
CA PRO A 74 0.32 -3.60 -15.05
C PRO A 74 0.73 -2.12 -15.04
N ILE A 75 1.54 -1.75 -14.05
CA ILE A 75 2.18 -0.45 -13.98
C ILE A 75 3.67 -0.71 -13.81
N GLU A 76 4.47 -0.20 -14.71
CA GLU A 76 5.92 -0.13 -14.53
C GLU A 76 6.24 1.08 -13.64
N TYR A 77 6.85 0.80 -12.50
CA TYR A 77 7.40 1.84 -11.64
C TYR A 77 8.90 1.95 -11.87
N LEU A 78 9.33 3.09 -12.34
CA LEU A 78 10.73 3.47 -12.49
C LEU A 78 10.95 4.80 -11.75
N PRO A 79 12.06 4.96 -11.02
CA PRO A 79 13.16 4.03 -10.71
C PRO A 79 12.82 3.02 -9.61
N ASN A 80 13.77 2.13 -9.29
CA ASN A 80 13.68 1.25 -8.12
C ASN A 80 13.53 2.06 -6.84
N PHE A 81 12.74 1.51 -5.92
CA PHE A 81 12.54 2.07 -4.58
C PHE A 81 12.38 0.93 -3.56
N HIS A 82 12.58 1.24 -2.31
CA HIS A 82 12.20 0.36 -1.21
C HIS A 82 10.83 0.78 -0.68
N GLU A 83 9.96 -0.18 -0.47
CA GLU A 83 8.56 0.08 -0.15
C GLU A 83 8.15 -0.65 1.13
N LEU A 84 7.39 0.05 1.94
CA LEU A 84 6.67 -0.46 3.09
C LEU A 84 5.17 -0.30 2.81
N GLU A 85 4.41 -1.39 2.87
CA GLU A 85 2.96 -1.38 2.67
C GLU A 85 2.25 -2.15 3.79
N TYR A 86 1.21 -1.56 4.33
CA TYR A 86 0.40 -2.16 5.38
C TYR A 86 -1.09 -2.12 5.04
N ALA A 87 -1.79 -3.23 5.33
CA ALA A 87 -3.24 -3.32 5.30
C ALA A 87 -3.82 -2.82 6.63
N VAL A 88 -4.42 -1.66 6.61
CA VAL A 88 -5.07 -1.03 7.77
C VAL A 88 -6.56 -1.34 7.74
N PRO A 89 -7.19 -1.78 8.85
CA PRO A 89 -8.65 -1.96 8.88
C PRO A 89 -9.38 -0.72 8.36
N VAL A 90 -10.36 -0.89 7.47
CA VAL A 90 -11.07 0.22 6.80
C VAL A 90 -11.56 1.28 7.80
N ARG A 91 -12.07 0.84 8.96
CA ARG A 91 -12.57 1.74 10.01
C ARG A 91 -11.52 2.74 10.53
N HIS A 92 -10.23 2.40 10.45
CA HIS A 92 -9.11 3.22 10.93
C HIS A 92 -8.28 3.85 9.81
N SER A 93 -8.53 3.45 8.55
CA SER A 93 -7.65 3.76 7.43
C SER A 93 -7.49 5.26 7.15
N LYS A 94 -8.56 6.04 7.33
CA LYS A 94 -8.51 7.50 7.12
C LYS A 94 -7.70 8.22 8.20
N GLU A 95 -7.78 7.75 9.44
CA GLU A 95 -7.00 8.31 10.55
C GLU A 95 -5.52 7.94 10.39
N ALA A 96 -5.24 6.68 10.07
CA ALA A 96 -3.90 6.21 9.82
C ALA A 96 -3.24 6.99 8.66
N LEU A 97 -3.94 7.18 7.54
CA LEU A 97 -3.43 7.98 6.42
C LEU A 97 -3.13 9.43 6.84
N ARG A 98 -4.01 10.06 7.63
CA ARG A 98 -3.76 11.43 8.13
C ARG A 98 -2.55 11.48 9.06
N ALA A 99 -2.35 10.46 9.90
CA ALA A 99 -1.20 10.38 10.80
C ALA A 99 0.11 10.22 10.01
N VAL A 100 0.14 9.32 9.01
CA VAL A 100 1.31 9.15 8.13
C VAL A 100 1.58 10.41 7.33
N ARG A 101 0.54 11.05 6.76
CA ARG A 101 0.67 12.33 6.06
C ARG A 101 1.26 13.41 6.96
N LYS A 102 0.80 13.51 8.20
CA LYS A 102 1.30 14.49 9.18
C LYS A 102 2.78 14.25 9.46
N LEU A 103 3.15 13.00 9.81
CA LEU A 103 4.53 12.61 10.04
C LEU A 103 5.43 13.00 8.86
N MET A 104 5.02 12.66 7.64
CA MET A 104 5.80 12.93 6.43
C MET A 104 6.04 14.43 6.23
N LEU A 105 5.03 15.27 6.45
CA LEU A 105 5.14 16.72 6.23
C LEU A 105 5.90 17.45 7.34
N GLU A 106 5.78 17.00 8.59
CA GLU A 106 6.32 17.70 9.75
C GLU A 106 7.73 17.21 10.12
N ASP A 107 7.97 15.89 10.07
CA ASP A 107 9.18 15.28 10.59
C ASP A 107 10.14 14.77 9.48
N PHE A 108 9.60 14.49 8.27
CA PHE A 108 10.38 13.94 7.15
C PHE A 108 10.07 14.67 5.82
N PRO A 109 10.27 15.98 5.74
CA PRO A 109 9.93 16.76 4.54
C PRO A 109 10.74 16.37 3.29
N GLU A 110 11.86 15.65 3.44
CA GLU A 110 12.66 15.06 2.37
C GLU A 110 12.05 13.79 1.77
N ALA A 111 11.05 13.18 2.43
CA ALA A 111 10.32 12.05 1.89
C ALA A 111 9.34 12.54 0.82
N ILE A 112 9.74 12.43 -0.45
CA ILE A 112 9.01 13.03 -1.57
C ILE A 112 8.13 12.03 -2.34
N TYR A 113 8.29 10.72 -2.11
CA TYR A 113 7.48 9.72 -2.82
C TYR A 113 6.00 9.84 -2.44
N PRO A 114 5.08 9.63 -3.40
CA PRO A 114 3.65 9.60 -3.11
C PRO A 114 3.29 8.52 -2.09
N ILE A 115 2.25 8.76 -1.31
CA ILE A 115 1.59 7.69 -0.53
C ILE A 115 0.52 7.06 -1.41
N GLU A 116 0.63 5.75 -1.67
CA GLU A 116 -0.44 5.01 -2.34
C GLU A 116 -1.48 4.52 -1.33
N TYR A 117 -2.75 4.60 -1.73
CA TYR A 117 -3.88 4.13 -0.94
C TYR A 117 -4.85 3.34 -1.81
N ARG A 118 -5.16 2.09 -1.40
CA ARG A 118 -6.04 1.17 -2.12
C ARG A 118 -6.97 0.45 -1.16
N PHE A 119 -8.14 0.03 -1.65
CA PHE A 119 -9.03 -0.86 -0.92
C PHE A 119 -8.85 -2.31 -1.33
N THR A 120 -8.96 -3.21 -0.35
CA THR A 120 -8.97 -4.66 -0.56
C THR A 120 -9.98 -5.28 0.39
N ALA A 121 -10.86 -6.13 -0.17
CA ALA A 121 -11.81 -6.92 0.61
C ALA A 121 -11.09 -7.96 1.48
N GLY A 122 -11.70 -8.29 2.61
CA GLY A 122 -11.25 -9.36 3.48
C GLY A 122 -11.27 -10.72 2.81
N ASP A 123 -10.40 -11.61 3.25
CA ASP A 123 -10.30 -13.01 2.79
C ASP A 123 -10.21 -14.01 3.95
N GLY A 124 -10.13 -15.32 3.63
CA GLY A 124 -10.02 -16.41 4.62
C GLY A 124 -8.62 -17.03 4.73
N ALA A 125 -7.59 -16.46 4.12
CA ALA A 125 -6.25 -17.05 4.15
C ALA A 125 -5.50 -16.65 5.44
N TRP A 126 -5.03 -17.64 6.21
CA TRP A 126 -4.51 -17.47 7.58
C TRP A 126 -3.48 -16.37 7.78
N MET A 127 -2.57 -16.25 6.83
CA MET A 127 -1.47 -15.27 6.91
C MET A 127 -1.67 -14.09 5.94
N SER A 128 -2.88 -13.95 5.39
CA SER A 128 -3.21 -12.77 4.58
C SER A 128 -3.25 -11.51 5.44
N PRO A 129 -2.69 -10.40 4.97
CA PRO A 129 -2.91 -9.09 5.61
C PRO A 129 -4.39 -8.72 5.73
N PHE A 130 -5.24 -9.33 4.90
CA PHE A 130 -6.68 -9.08 4.79
C PHE A 130 -7.55 -10.14 5.50
N PHE A 131 -6.93 -11.08 6.26
CA PHE A 131 -7.65 -12.16 6.92
C PHE A 131 -8.81 -11.64 7.77
N GLU A 132 -10.05 -12.02 7.37
CA GLU A 132 -11.33 -11.68 8.01
C GLU A 132 -11.57 -10.17 8.21
N GLN A 133 -10.96 -9.31 7.34
CA GLN A 133 -11.00 -7.88 7.56
C GLN A 133 -10.87 -7.09 6.26
N ASP A 134 -11.90 -6.33 5.89
CA ASP A 134 -11.78 -5.32 4.84
C ASP A 134 -10.75 -4.27 5.26
N SER A 135 -9.82 -3.96 4.39
CA SER A 135 -8.69 -3.09 4.68
C SER A 135 -8.45 -2.08 3.57
N ALA A 136 -7.78 -0.99 3.94
CA ALA A 136 -7.11 -0.15 2.97
C ALA A 136 -5.60 -0.34 3.11
N THR A 137 -4.89 -0.52 2.01
CA THR A 137 -3.43 -0.51 2.02
C THR A 137 -2.93 0.93 2.00
N ILE A 138 -1.93 1.19 2.83
CA ILE A 138 -1.16 2.44 2.83
C ILE A 138 0.27 2.05 2.53
N SER A 139 0.79 2.57 1.42
CA SER A 139 2.12 2.28 0.92
C SER A 139 2.96 3.54 0.89
N VAL A 140 4.17 3.45 1.44
CA VAL A 140 5.18 4.52 1.44
C VAL A 140 6.51 4.00 0.94
N SER A 141 7.29 4.86 0.29
CA SER A 141 8.56 4.45 -0.30
C SER A 141 9.73 5.29 0.18
N GLY A 142 10.86 4.60 0.31
CA GLY A 142 12.16 5.21 0.54
C GLY A 142 12.88 5.50 -0.76
N GLN A 143 13.39 6.70 -0.91
CA GLN A 143 14.16 7.09 -2.10
C GLN A 143 15.54 6.45 -2.09
N PRO A 144 15.93 5.67 -3.11
CA PRO A 144 17.28 5.12 -3.21
C PRO A 144 18.36 6.20 -3.14
N GLY A 145 19.41 5.91 -2.38
CA GLY A 145 20.53 6.87 -2.19
C GLY A 145 20.32 7.91 -1.08
N THR A 146 19.16 7.87 -0.39
CA THR A 146 18.91 8.68 0.82
C THR A 146 18.78 7.79 2.05
N ASP A 147 18.89 8.39 3.23
CA ASP A 147 18.59 7.70 4.49
C ASP A 147 17.09 7.82 4.80
N TYR A 148 16.32 6.76 4.49
CA TYR A 148 14.88 6.69 4.68
C TYR A 148 14.47 5.72 5.80
N TRP A 149 15.41 5.09 6.48
CA TRP A 149 15.10 4.02 7.43
C TRP A 149 14.31 4.51 8.64
N ASP A 150 14.65 5.69 9.16
CA ASP A 150 13.93 6.27 10.30
C ASP A 150 12.52 6.68 9.91
N TYR A 151 12.32 7.21 8.69
CA TYR A 151 11.00 7.47 8.14
C TYR A 151 10.15 6.19 8.06
N LEU A 152 10.67 5.12 7.45
CA LEU A 152 9.92 3.87 7.33
C LEU A 152 9.64 3.23 8.70
N ARG A 153 10.55 3.32 9.67
CA ARG A 153 10.31 2.86 11.05
C ARG A 153 9.23 3.65 11.75
N ALA A 154 9.22 4.95 11.60
CA ALA A 154 8.18 5.81 12.17
C ALA A 154 6.80 5.53 11.55
N VAL A 155 6.73 5.31 10.23
CA VAL A 155 5.49 4.89 9.55
C VAL A 155 5.03 3.52 10.02
N ASP A 156 5.93 2.54 10.16
CA ASP A 156 5.63 1.20 10.70
C ASP A 156 4.95 1.30 12.08
N GLN A 157 5.54 2.09 12.99
CA GLN A 157 4.99 2.29 14.33
C GLN A 157 3.58 2.90 14.29
N ILE A 158 3.36 3.91 13.45
CA ILE A 158 2.03 4.52 13.28
C ILE A 158 1.04 3.48 12.77
N LEU A 159 1.34 2.79 11.66
CA LEU A 159 0.40 1.86 11.04
C LEU A 159 0.07 0.69 11.97
N ARG A 160 1.06 0.16 12.69
CA ARG A 160 0.85 -0.90 13.69
C ARG A 160 -0.07 -0.45 14.84
N SER A 161 -0.02 0.80 15.26
CA SER A 161 -0.91 1.31 16.31
C SER A 161 -2.40 1.28 15.91
N TYR A 162 -2.69 1.20 14.62
CA TYR A 162 -4.04 1.01 14.05
C TYR A 162 -4.39 -0.46 13.77
N GLY A 163 -3.58 -1.41 14.23
CA GLY A 163 -3.80 -2.84 14.00
C GLY A 163 -3.54 -3.28 12.55
N ALA A 164 -2.69 -2.56 11.85
CA ALA A 164 -2.34 -2.88 10.47
C ALA A 164 -1.42 -4.11 10.37
N ARG A 165 -1.52 -4.82 9.24
CA ARG A 165 -0.72 -5.99 8.90
C ARG A 165 0.11 -5.72 7.66
N PRO A 166 1.42 -6.09 7.62
CA PRO A 166 2.29 -5.80 6.49
C PRO A 166 2.03 -6.67 5.28
N HIS A 167 2.41 -6.16 4.13
CA HIS A 167 2.61 -6.95 2.93
C HIS A 167 3.91 -7.75 3.05
N TRP A 168 3.84 -9.09 3.03
CA TRP A 168 4.98 -9.99 3.28
C TRP A 168 6.15 -9.86 2.31
N GLY A 169 5.92 -9.40 1.12
CA GLY A 169 6.96 -9.19 0.09
C GLY A 169 7.59 -7.81 0.10
N LYS A 170 7.26 -6.96 1.09
CA LYS A 170 7.77 -5.59 1.22
C LYS A 170 8.48 -5.41 2.56
N LEU A 171 9.05 -4.21 2.81
CA LEU A 171 9.72 -3.92 4.08
C LEU A 171 8.71 -3.91 5.23
N HIS A 172 9.12 -4.51 6.34
CA HIS A 172 8.43 -4.42 7.63
C HIS A 172 9.41 -4.67 8.77
N PHE A 173 9.04 -4.27 9.98
CA PHE A 173 9.89 -4.40 11.17
C PHE A 173 9.28 -5.34 12.23
N LEU A 174 8.41 -6.27 11.83
CA LEU A 174 7.77 -7.21 12.74
C LEU A 174 8.78 -8.22 13.31
N THR A 175 8.56 -8.57 14.56
CA THR A 175 9.16 -9.73 15.23
C THR A 175 8.22 -10.94 15.19
N GLY A 176 8.69 -12.11 15.60
CA GLY A 176 7.82 -13.30 15.75
C GLY A 176 6.71 -13.11 16.78
N GLU A 177 6.92 -12.30 17.83
CA GLU A 177 5.92 -11.93 18.81
C GLU A 177 4.83 -11.04 18.19
N ASP A 178 5.26 -10.06 17.40
CA ASP A 178 4.33 -9.20 16.66
C ASP A 178 3.44 -10.01 15.72
N VAL A 179 4.01 -10.97 14.98
CA VAL A 179 3.26 -11.87 14.10
C VAL A 179 2.21 -12.65 14.89
N SER A 180 2.58 -13.18 16.06
CA SER A 180 1.62 -13.91 16.93
C SER A 180 0.50 -13.01 17.45
N ALA A 181 0.81 -11.73 17.71
CA ALA A 181 -0.16 -10.77 18.23
C ALA A 181 -1.19 -10.31 17.17
N ILE A 182 -0.76 -10.14 15.90
CA ILE A 182 -1.62 -9.54 14.87
C ILE A 182 -2.25 -10.54 13.90
N TYR A 183 -1.75 -11.78 13.82
CA TYR A 183 -2.31 -12.85 12.99
C TYR A 183 -2.94 -13.95 13.84
N PRO A 184 -4.28 -14.03 13.92
CA PRO A 184 -4.98 -14.99 14.80
C PRO A 184 -4.66 -16.46 14.52
N ARG A 185 -4.20 -16.78 13.29
CA ARG A 185 -3.89 -18.14 12.85
C ARG A 185 -2.38 -18.40 12.70
N ALA A 186 -1.53 -17.53 13.30
CA ALA A 186 -0.07 -17.67 13.21
C ALA A 186 0.44 -19.02 13.74
N ASP A 187 -0.10 -19.48 14.86
CA ASP A 187 0.32 -20.76 15.46
C ASP A 187 -0.14 -21.98 14.64
N ASP A 188 -1.34 -21.91 14.05
CA ASP A 188 -1.80 -22.95 13.14
C ASP A 188 -0.92 -23.00 11.88
N PHE A 189 -0.57 -21.83 11.35
CA PHE A 189 0.37 -21.74 10.23
C PHE A 189 1.75 -22.33 10.59
N ARG A 190 2.31 -21.98 11.74
CA ARG A 190 3.60 -22.52 12.21
C ARG A 190 3.53 -24.05 12.39
N LYS A 191 2.43 -24.56 12.92
CA LYS A 191 2.20 -26.01 13.07
C LYS A 191 2.15 -26.70 11.72
N LEU A 192 1.39 -26.19 10.77
CA LEU A 192 1.31 -26.72 9.40
C LEU A 192 2.66 -26.65 8.70
N ARG A 193 3.35 -25.54 8.79
CA ARG A 193 4.70 -25.35 8.23
C ARG A 193 5.65 -26.43 8.75
N ARG A 194 5.69 -26.68 10.07
CA ARG A 194 6.56 -27.74 10.65
C ARG A 194 6.22 -29.15 10.16
N GLN A 195 4.96 -29.43 9.84
CA GLN A 195 4.55 -30.69 9.25
C GLN A 195 5.02 -30.87 7.80
N LEU A 196 4.92 -29.80 7.00
CA LEU A 196 5.26 -29.81 5.58
C LEU A 196 6.74 -29.57 5.31
N ASP A 197 7.41 -28.81 6.17
CA ASP A 197 8.83 -28.49 6.10
C ASP A 197 9.50 -28.68 7.47
N PRO A 198 9.67 -29.95 7.94
CA PRO A 198 10.23 -30.22 9.27
C PRO A 198 11.69 -29.78 9.40
N GLN A 199 12.43 -29.69 8.31
CA GLN A 199 13.82 -29.24 8.29
C GLN A 199 13.99 -27.72 8.14
N GLY A 200 12.90 -26.98 7.82
CA GLY A 200 12.93 -25.52 7.65
C GLY A 200 13.65 -25.06 6.40
N ILE A 201 13.63 -25.87 5.32
CA ILE A 201 14.32 -25.56 4.05
C ILE A 201 13.78 -24.27 3.41
N TYR A 202 12.47 -24.00 3.57
CA TYR A 202 11.82 -22.81 3.01
C TYR A 202 11.87 -21.59 3.94
N LEU A 203 12.50 -21.70 5.12
CA LEU A 203 12.71 -20.55 6.00
C LEU A 203 14.00 -19.82 5.62
N SER A 204 13.86 -18.69 4.92
CA SER A 204 14.97 -17.76 4.70
C SER A 204 15.45 -17.14 6.02
N GLU A 205 16.59 -16.46 6.00
CA GLU A 205 17.07 -15.68 7.16
C GLU A 205 16.03 -14.67 7.66
N HIS A 206 15.28 -14.07 6.73
CA HIS A 206 14.20 -13.14 7.06
C HIS A 206 12.99 -13.85 7.69
N LEU A 207 12.58 -14.98 7.17
CA LEU A 207 11.36 -15.69 7.62
C LEU A 207 11.58 -16.51 8.90
N SER A 208 12.82 -16.94 9.15
CA SER A 208 13.15 -17.81 10.30
C SER A 208 12.76 -17.20 11.65
N PRO A 209 13.09 -15.93 11.97
CA PRO A 209 12.69 -15.33 13.24
C PRO A 209 11.19 -15.07 13.37
N LEU A 210 10.45 -15.07 12.27
CA LEU A 210 9.00 -14.84 12.27
C LEU A 210 8.17 -16.11 12.44
N PHE A 211 8.64 -17.24 11.87
CA PHE A 211 7.85 -18.46 11.71
C PHE A 211 8.51 -19.75 12.22
N LYS A 212 9.66 -19.68 12.83
CA LYS A 212 10.36 -20.85 13.37
C LYS A 212 9.66 -21.54 14.56
#